data_a59e38b7f3e3fbca081edad3993783ac
#
_entry.id   a59e38b7f3e3fbca081edad3993783ac
#
_cell.length_a   1.000
_cell.length_b   1.000
_cell.length_c   1.000
_cell.angle_alpha   90.00
_cell.angle_beta   90.00
_cell.angle_gamma   90.00
#
_symmetry.space_group_name_H-M   'P 1'
#
loop_
_entity.id
_entity.type
_entity.pdbx_description
1 polymer ?
#
loop_
_entity_poly.entity_id
_entity_poly.type
_entity_poly.pdbx_seq_one_letter_code
_entity_poly.pdbx_strand_id
1 'polypeptide(L)'
;MMNLSRSGAAFEEARNYMPGGVNSPVRSYPHMDCPPPFIASAKGSHITDIDGNTYIDYVGSWGPMILGHAHPQVISAIQEAAENSTSYGAPTVIETELAKLVTAFYPSIEKIRLVSSGTEATMSALRAARGYTGRDKILKFAGCYHGHGDSLLVKAGSGAATFGSPDSAGVTKGTAKDTVVVPYNDIDAFVKKMDDEGDEIAAVIVEPVAGNMGCVLPVDGFLETLRRETEKHGTVLIFDEVMCGFRTELHGAQGKYGIIPDMTCLGKIIGGGLPAAAYGGKRDIMNCIAPDGFVYQAGTLSGNPLAVTAGLETLQMIRTIPDFYKILEEKTKRLLGGWLDAAAEAGVAVQVHQSGSMFCLFFNDKPVLNYEDSCACDGKKFKAWFLSMLEQGIYLAPSPFETLFMSYAHSEDDLERTISVARTAMKAAAEAK
;
A
#
# COMPACT_ATOMS: atom_id res chain seq x y z
N MET A 1 -25.90 -18.83 -3.72
CA MET A 1 -24.74 -18.40 -4.52
C MET A 1 -24.99 -17.00 -5.06
N MET A 2 -24.01 -16.13 -4.91
CA MET A 2 -24.04 -14.77 -5.45
C MET A 2 -24.13 -14.82 -6.98
N ASN A 3 -24.95 -13.95 -7.58
CA ASN A 3 -25.01 -13.86 -9.03
C ASN A 3 -23.92 -12.91 -9.54
N LEU A 4 -23.00 -13.39 -10.36
CA LEU A 4 -21.94 -12.63 -11.04
C LEU A 4 -22.00 -12.78 -12.56
N SER A 5 -23.17 -13.07 -13.12
CA SER A 5 -23.32 -13.39 -14.55
C SER A 5 -22.98 -12.19 -15.45
N ARG A 6 -23.39 -10.98 -15.08
CA ARG A 6 -23.07 -9.74 -15.81
C ARG A 6 -21.60 -9.37 -15.65
N SER A 7 -21.06 -9.46 -14.43
CA SER A 7 -19.64 -9.26 -14.14
C SER A 7 -18.77 -10.24 -14.94
N GLY A 8 -19.14 -11.53 -14.99
CA GLY A 8 -18.45 -12.53 -15.81
C GLY A 8 -18.45 -12.20 -17.29
N ALA A 9 -19.60 -11.81 -17.85
CA ALA A 9 -19.69 -11.41 -19.26
C ALA A 9 -18.85 -10.15 -19.56
N ALA A 10 -18.89 -9.15 -18.67
CA ALA A 10 -18.06 -7.93 -18.79
C ALA A 10 -16.56 -8.25 -18.69
N PHE A 11 -16.18 -9.19 -17.83
CA PHE A 11 -14.79 -9.62 -17.71
C PHE A 11 -14.28 -10.30 -18.98
N GLU A 12 -15.06 -11.22 -19.57
CA GLU A 12 -14.71 -11.87 -20.84
C GLU A 12 -14.60 -10.86 -21.99
N GLU A 13 -15.49 -9.87 -22.04
CA GLU A 13 -15.40 -8.77 -23.01
C GLU A 13 -14.12 -7.94 -22.79
N ALA A 14 -13.83 -7.53 -21.54
CA ALA A 14 -12.66 -6.73 -21.18
C ALA A 14 -11.33 -7.39 -21.59
N ARG A 15 -11.24 -8.72 -21.53
CA ARG A 15 -10.06 -9.50 -21.95
C ARG A 15 -9.71 -9.35 -23.44
N ASN A 16 -10.66 -8.94 -24.28
CA ASN A 16 -10.39 -8.66 -25.69
C ASN A 16 -9.65 -7.32 -25.89
N TYR A 17 -9.68 -6.41 -24.91
CA TYR A 17 -9.17 -5.05 -25.06
C TYR A 17 -8.05 -4.71 -24.06
N MET A 18 -7.97 -5.43 -22.95
CA MET A 18 -6.97 -5.18 -21.89
C MET A 18 -6.28 -6.48 -21.49
N PRO A 19 -4.97 -6.47 -21.25
CA PRO A 19 -4.25 -7.64 -20.74
C PRO A 19 -4.91 -8.19 -19.46
N GLY A 20 -5.39 -9.45 -19.53
CA GLY A 20 -6.11 -10.10 -18.45
C GLY A 20 -7.45 -9.43 -18.06
N GLY A 21 -7.98 -8.52 -18.88
CA GLY A 21 -9.24 -7.80 -18.65
C GLY A 21 -9.17 -6.70 -17.58
N VAL A 22 -7.97 -6.31 -17.15
CA VAL A 22 -7.75 -5.39 -16.01
C VAL A 22 -6.57 -4.46 -16.23
N ASN A 23 -6.52 -3.34 -15.49
CA ASN A 23 -5.42 -2.39 -15.48
C ASN A 23 -4.45 -2.60 -14.30
N SER A 24 -4.67 -3.65 -13.49
CA SER A 24 -3.72 -4.09 -12.45
C SER A 24 -3.94 -5.58 -12.19
N PRO A 25 -2.87 -6.41 -12.18
CA PRO A 25 -2.96 -7.86 -12.28
C PRO A 25 -3.85 -8.54 -11.24
N VAL A 26 -3.76 -8.16 -9.97
CA VAL A 26 -4.51 -8.79 -8.88
C VAL A 26 -6.03 -8.66 -9.03
N ARG A 27 -6.50 -7.63 -9.77
CA ARG A 27 -7.93 -7.38 -10.02
C ARG A 27 -8.58 -8.44 -10.91
N SER A 28 -7.80 -9.28 -11.62
CA SER A 28 -8.33 -10.37 -12.46
C SER A 28 -8.72 -11.62 -11.67
N TYR A 29 -8.54 -11.66 -10.36
CA TYR A 29 -8.81 -12.83 -9.51
C TYR A 29 -8.05 -14.10 -9.97
N PRO A 30 -6.72 -14.03 -10.20
CA PRO A 30 -5.98 -15.03 -10.97
C PRO A 30 -6.04 -16.46 -10.43
N HIS A 31 -6.37 -16.65 -9.15
CA HIS A 31 -6.42 -17.97 -8.51
C HIS A 31 -7.77 -18.26 -7.82
N MET A 32 -8.79 -17.42 -8.09
CA MET A 32 -10.13 -17.60 -7.56
C MET A 32 -11.02 -18.29 -8.59
N ASP A 33 -11.92 -19.16 -8.13
CA ASP A 33 -12.85 -19.90 -8.99
C ASP A 33 -14.11 -19.09 -9.32
N CYS A 34 -13.99 -17.76 -9.38
CA CYS A 34 -15.07 -16.85 -9.75
C CYS A 34 -14.53 -15.66 -10.54
N PRO A 35 -15.34 -15.06 -11.41
CA PRO A 35 -14.97 -13.80 -12.04
C PRO A 35 -14.92 -12.68 -11.00
N PRO A 36 -14.09 -11.63 -11.23
CA PRO A 36 -14.11 -10.45 -10.37
C PRO A 36 -15.44 -9.71 -10.47
N PRO A 37 -16.02 -9.23 -9.36
CA PRO A 37 -17.16 -8.30 -9.41
C PRO A 37 -16.78 -7.03 -10.17
N PHE A 38 -17.62 -6.61 -11.13
CA PHE A 38 -17.47 -5.35 -11.85
C PHE A 38 -18.25 -4.26 -11.13
N ILE A 39 -17.55 -3.31 -10.51
CA ILE A 39 -18.15 -2.33 -9.60
C ILE A 39 -18.83 -1.21 -10.38
N ALA A 40 -20.09 -0.94 -10.04
CA ALA A 40 -20.91 0.13 -10.60
C ALA A 40 -20.87 1.41 -9.77
N SER A 41 -20.83 1.27 -8.43
CA SER A 41 -20.82 2.42 -7.50
C SER A 41 -20.23 2.04 -6.16
N ALA A 42 -19.87 3.09 -5.38
CA ALA A 42 -19.39 2.92 -4.03
C ALA A 42 -19.78 4.11 -3.16
N LYS A 43 -20.10 3.87 -1.87
CA LYS A 43 -20.41 4.92 -0.90
C LYS A 43 -20.12 4.45 0.53
N GLY A 44 -19.43 5.27 1.29
CA GLY A 44 -19.04 4.92 2.67
C GLY A 44 -18.14 3.69 2.69
N SER A 45 -18.53 2.67 3.45
CA SER A 45 -17.85 1.37 3.54
C SER A 45 -18.31 0.34 2.51
N HIS A 46 -19.23 0.70 1.60
CA HIS A 46 -19.88 -0.25 0.69
C HIS A 46 -19.54 0.01 -0.77
N ILE A 47 -19.43 -1.09 -1.54
CA ILE A 47 -19.36 -1.09 -3.01
C ILE A 47 -20.51 -1.93 -3.57
N THR A 48 -21.00 -1.57 -4.76
CA THR A 48 -22.07 -2.29 -5.45
C THR A 48 -21.62 -2.65 -6.85
N ASP A 49 -21.77 -3.91 -7.24
CA ASP A 49 -21.40 -4.39 -8.58
C ASP A 49 -22.53 -4.18 -9.61
N ILE A 50 -22.21 -4.46 -10.89
CA ILE A 50 -23.18 -4.35 -11.99
C ILE A 50 -24.29 -5.41 -11.95
N ASP A 51 -24.10 -6.48 -11.17
CA ASP A 51 -25.13 -7.52 -10.94
C ASP A 51 -26.11 -7.12 -9.83
N GLY A 52 -25.82 -6.04 -9.07
CA GLY A 52 -26.66 -5.51 -8.00
C GLY A 52 -26.28 -6.05 -6.61
N ASN A 53 -25.21 -6.81 -6.48
CA ASN A 53 -24.71 -7.23 -5.17
C ASN A 53 -24.02 -6.08 -4.47
N THR A 54 -24.23 -5.95 -3.16
CA THR A 54 -23.57 -4.94 -2.31
C THR A 54 -22.64 -5.64 -1.30
N TYR A 55 -21.47 -5.05 -1.11
CA TYR A 55 -20.41 -5.62 -0.27
C TYR A 55 -19.90 -4.58 0.73
N ILE A 56 -19.54 -5.02 1.94
CA ILE A 56 -18.71 -4.25 2.86
C ILE A 56 -17.26 -4.38 2.36
N ASP A 57 -16.60 -3.25 2.06
CA ASP A 57 -15.30 -3.20 1.36
C ASP A 57 -14.14 -2.97 2.31
N TYR A 58 -13.30 -3.97 2.48
CA TYR A 58 -12.02 -3.88 3.22
C TYR A 58 -10.79 -3.73 2.30
N VAL A 59 -10.99 -3.57 1.00
CA VAL A 59 -9.90 -3.25 0.04
C VAL A 59 -9.68 -1.74 -0.04
N GLY A 60 -10.77 -0.94 0.05
CA GLY A 60 -10.71 0.52 0.07
C GLY A 60 -9.91 1.12 -1.09
N SER A 61 -10.13 0.58 -2.31
CA SER A 61 -9.35 0.95 -3.52
C SER A 61 -7.83 0.72 -3.37
N TRP A 62 -7.41 -0.30 -2.62
CA TRP A 62 -6.02 -0.64 -2.27
C TRP A 62 -5.36 0.38 -1.35
N GLY A 63 -6.17 1.01 -0.49
CA GLY A 63 -5.71 1.84 0.61
C GLY A 63 -6.07 3.32 0.60
N PRO A 64 -6.35 4.03 -0.52
CA PRO A 64 -6.63 5.46 -0.48
C PRO A 64 -7.91 5.85 0.27
N MET A 65 -8.93 4.98 0.34
CA MET A 65 -10.26 5.32 0.87
C MET A 65 -10.33 5.27 2.41
N ILE A 66 -9.43 5.98 3.11
CA ILE A 66 -9.40 5.98 4.59
C ILE A 66 -10.66 6.60 5.22
N LEU A 67 -11.28 7.58 4.56
CA LEU A 67 -12.55 8.19 4.97
C LEU A 67 -13.77 7.37 4.52
N GLY A 68 -13.58 6.35 3.67
CA GLY A 68 -14.62 5.65 2.93
C GLY A 68 -14.84 6.22 1.53
N HIS A 69 -15.67 5.52 0.75
CA HIS A 69 -15.98 5.89 -0.63
C HIS A 69 -16.90 7.11 -0.70
N ALA A 70 -16.68 7.95 -1.72
CA ALA A 70 -17.51 9.10 -2.07
C ALA A 70 -17.83 10.00 -0.86
N HIS A 71 -16.81 10.32 -0.03
CA HIS A 71 -17.00 11.17 1.13
C HIS A 71 -17.55 12.55 0.69
N PRO A 72 -18.68 13.04 1.26
CA PRO A 72 -19.39 14.22 0.73
C PRO A 72 -18.52 15.47 0.58
N GLN A 73 -17.69 15.79 1.59
CA GLN A 73 -16.82 16.96 1.54
C GLN A 73 -15.75 16.85 0.46
N VAL A 74 -15.11 15.68 0.32
CA VAL A 74 -14.09 15.43 -0.71
C VAL A 74 -14.71 15.52 -2.10
N ILE A 75 -15.91 14.93 -2.31
CA ILE A 75 -16.62 15.02 -3.60
C ILE A 75 -17.02 16.46 -3.92
N SER A 76 -17.56 17.22 -2.95
CA SER A 76 -17.93 18.61 -3.15
C SER A 76 -16.72 19.47 -3.54
N ALA A 77 -15.58 19.29 -2.87
CA ALA A 77 -14.36 20.02 -3.18
C ALA A 77 -13.83 19.70 -4.59
N ILE A 78 -13.88 18.42 -5.01
CA ILE A 78 -13.50 18.00 -6.37
C ILE A 78 -14.43 18.65 -7.42
N GLN A 79 -15.74 18.67 -7.19
CA GLN A 79 -16.73 19.27 -8.10
C GLN A 79 -16.46 20.76 -8.28
N GLU A 80 -16.25 21.50 -7.20
CA GLU A 80 -15.91 22.93 -7.23
C GLU A 80 -14.57 23.17 -7.97
N ALA A 81 -13.55 22.38 -7.70
CA ALA A 81 -12.27 22.49 -8.40
C ALA A 81 -12.40 22.23 -9.90
N ALA A 82 -13.25 21.26 -10.28
CA ALA A 82 -13.46 20.88 -11.68
C ALA A 82 -14.14 21.99 -12.52
N GLU A 83 -14.93 22.87 -11.89
CA GLU A 83 -15.51 24.03 -12.56
C GLU A 83 -14.46 25.02 -13.11
N ASN A 84 -13.27 25.05 -12.48
CA ASN A 84 -12.17 25.93 -12.90
C ASN A 84 -11.24 25.28 -13.93
N SER A 85 -11.00 24.00 -13.92
CA SER A 85 -10.34 23.13 -14.90
C SER A 85 -9.86 21.83 -14.27
N THR A 86 -9.57 20.84 -15.10
CA THR A 86 -9.00 19.56 -14.67
C THR A 86 -7.45 19.57 -14.65
N SER A 87 -6.81 20.51 -15.37
CA SER A 87 -5.35 20.63 -15.43
C SER A 87 -4.95 21.98 -16.03
N TYR A 88 -3.82 22.55 -15.57
CA TYR A 88 -3.33 23.85 -16.05
C TYR A 88 -2.00 23.77 -16.81
N GLY A 89 -1.16 22.76 -16.51
CA GLY A 89 0.23 22.72 -16.98
C GLY A 89 1.07 23.89 -16.45
N ALA A 90 0.67 24.46 -15.31
CA ALA A 90 1.30 25.59 -14.64
C ALA A 90 1.19 25.41 -13.11
N PRO A 91 2.08 26.01 -12.30
CA PRO A 91 2.03 25.91 -10.84
C PRO A 91 0.77 26.56 -10.27
N THR A 92 0.29 26.00 -9.16
CA THR A 92 -0.90 26.49 -8.43
C THR A 92 -0.60 26.75 -6.96
N VAL A 93 -1.37 27.62 -6.33
CA VAL A 93 -1.26 27.88 -4.87
C VAL A 93 -1.60 26.64 -4.06
N ILE A 94 -2.58 25.86 -4.51
CA ILE A 94 -3.06 24.68 -3.79
C ILE A 94 -2.00 23.57 -3.69
N GLU A 95 -1.10 23.44 -4.67
CA GLU A 95 0.07 22.54 -4.57
C GLU A 95 0.98 22.92 -3.41
N THR A 96 1.18 24.23 -3.22
CA THR A 96 1.98 24.75 -2.10
C THR A 96 1.28 24.48 -0.76
N GLU A 97 -0.03 24.59 -0.68
CA GLU A 97 -0.77 24.29 0.55
C GLU A 97 -0.72 22.81 0.91
N LEU A 98 -0.85 21.91 -0.08
CA LEU A 98 -0.66 20.47 0.17
C LEU A 98 0.78 20.17 0.61
N ALA A 99 1.78 20.77 -0.04
CA ALA A 99 3.19 20.60 0.34
C ALA A 99 3.45 21.05 1.78
N LYS A 100 2.95 22.21 2.20
CA LYS A 100 3.04 22.71 3.59
C LYS A 100 2.38 21.76 4.58
N LEU A 101 1.20 21.24 4.23
CA LEU A 101 0.47 20.33 5.11
C LEU A 101 1.26 19.01 5.31
N VAL A 102 1.78 18.44 4.24
CA VAL A 102 2.58 17.19 4.31
C VAL A 102 3.88 17.41 5.08
N THR A 103 4.62 18.49 4.80
CA THR A 103 5.87 18.79 5.53
C THR A 103 5.64 19.06 7.01
N ALA A 104 4.48 19.58 7.39
CA ALA A 104 4.13 19.75 8.81
C ALA A 104 3.87 18.43 9.55
N PHE A 105 3.46 17.37 8.82
CA PHE A 105 3.21 16.05 9.41
C PHE A 105 4.43 15.12 9.38
N TYR A 106 5.35 15.31 8.42
CA TYR A 106 6.48 14.41 8.19
C TYR A 106 7.81 15.09 8.47
N PRO A 107 8.40 14.91 9.66
CA PRO A 107 9.68 15.54 10.04
C PRO A 107 10.86 15.22 9.10
N SER A 108 10.80 14.08 8.41
CA SER A 108 11.80 13.70 7.40
C SER A 108 11.72 14.54 6.12
N ILE A 109 10.61 15.25 5.87
CA ILE A 109 10.34 15.96 4.62
C ILE A 109 10.55 17.46 4.80
N GLU A 110 11.72 17.98 4.45
CA GLU A 110 12.00 19.43 4.41
C GLU A 110 11.60 20.06 3.07
N LYS A 111 11.66 19.27 1.99
CA LYS A 111 11.15 19.61 0.65
C LYS A 111 10.43 18.41 0.04
N ILE A 112 9.42 18.67 -0.78
CA ILE A 112 8.59 17.63 -1.41
C ILE A 112 8.40 17.92 -2.91
N ARG A 113 8.26 16.86 -3.70
CA ARG A 113 7.86 16.91 -5.10
C ARG A 113 6.65 16.02 -5.31
N LEU A 114 5.58 16.58 -5.87
CA LEU A 114 4.37 15.84 -6.25
C LEU A 114 4.62 15.07 -7.55
N VAL A 115 4.02 13.88 -7.63
CA VAL A 115 3.99 12.99 -8.79
C VAL A 115 2.61 12.33 -8.88
N SER A 116 2.36 11.50 -9.90
CA SER A 116 1.02 10.91 -10.10
C SER A 116 0.85 9.50 -9.56
N SER A 117 1.93 8.80 -9.23
CA SER A 117 1.89 7.42 -8.74
C SER A 117 3.00 7.09 -7.74
N GLY A 118 2.78 6.07 -6.89
CA GLY A 118 3.80 5.55 -5.98
C GLY A 118 5.05 5.07 -6.74
N THR A 119 4.89 4.49 -7.92
CA THR A 119 6.02 4.08 -8.79
C THR A 119 6.88 5.28 -9.18
N GLU A 120 6.26 6.39 -9.58
CA GLU A 120 7.01 7.61 -9.89
C GLU A 120 7.72 8.18 -8.65
N ALA A 121 7.08 8.11 -7.48
CA ALA A 121 7.68 8.56 -6.22
C ALA A 121 8.94 7.76 -5.88
N THR A 122 8.86 6.45 -5.83
CA THR A 122 9.98 5.56 -5.47
C THR A 122 11.10 5.59 -6.52
N MET A 123 10.75 5.54 -7.79
CA MET A 123 11.71 5.67 -8.90
C MET A 123 12.47 7.00 -8.82
N SER A 124 11.79 8.09 -8.51
CA SER A 124 12.39 9.43 -8.43
C SER A 124 13.23 9.60 -7.17
N ALA A 125 12.78 9.05 -6.03
CA ALA A 125 13.55 9.05 -4.79
C ALA A 125 14.88 8.28 -4.94
N LEU A 126 14.85 7.11 -5.58
CA LEU A 126 16.07 6.34 -5.88
C LEU A 126 17.01 7.08 -6.83
N ARG A 127 16.46 7.76 -7.86
CA ARG A 127 17.27 8.57 -8.77
C ARG A 127 17.92 9.76 -8.02
N ALA A 128 17.18 10.40 -7.11
CA ALA A 128 17.69 11.47 -6.28
C ALA A 128 18.82 10.96 -5.35
N ALA A 129 18.64 9.82 -4.70
CA ALA A 129 19.64 9.20 -3.84
C ALA A 129 20.92 8.85 -4.62
N ARG A 130 20.80 8.26 -5.82
CA ARG A 130 21.95 8.01 -6.72
C ARG A 130 22.66 9.30 -7.13
N GLY A 131 21.88 10.32 -7.52
CA GLY A 131 22.46 11.62 -7.90
C GLY A 131 23.15 12.35 -6.75
N TYR A 132 22.63 12.19 -5.53
CA TYR A 132 23.20 12.79 -4.33
C TYR A 132 24.48 12.07 -3.86
N THR A 133 24.47 10.74 -3.84
CA THR A 133 25.60 9.95 -3.33
C THR A 133 26.67 9.68 -4.39
N GLY A 134 26.35 9.78 -5.68
CA GLY A 134 27.23 9.35 -6.78
C GLY A 134 27.40 7.82 -6.88
N ARG A 135 26.55 7.03 -6.22
CA ARG A 135 26.61 5.57 -6.18
C ARG A 135 25.50 4.94 -7.04
N ASP A 136 25.70 3.69 -7.50
CA ASP A 136 24.77 3.02 -8.41
C ASP A 136 23.84 2.02 -7.72
N LYS A 137 24.34 1.27 -6.73
CA LYS A 137 23.60 0.18 -6.10
C LYS A 137 22.47 0.69 -5.22
N ILE A 138 21.38 -0.08 -5.16
CA ILE A 138 20.30 0.08 -4.19
C ILE A 138 20.08 -1.22 -3.43
N LEU A 139 19.63 -1.13 -2.20
CA LEU A 139 19.23 -2.27 -1.39
C LEU A 139 17.73 -2.18 -1.11
N LYS A 140 17.04 -3.29 -1.31
CA LYS A 140 15.62 -3.49 -0.94
C LYS A 140 15.42 -4.82 -0.21
N PHE A 141 14.22 -5.03 0.31
CA PHE A 141 13.87 -6.24 1.05
C PHE A 141 12.95 -7.16 0.24
N ALA A 142 13.19 -8.48 0.34
CA ALA A 142 12.34 -9.49 -0.28
C ALA A 142 10.90 -9.36 0.21
N GLY A 143 9.93 -9.49 -0.70
CA GLY A 143 8.52 -9.31 -0.39
C GLY A 143 8.00 -7.88 -0.41
N CYS A 144 8.87 -6.86 -0.24
CA CYS A 144 8.49 -5.47 -0.39
C CYS A 144 8.26 -5.10 -1.87
N TYR A 145 7.20 -4.32 -2.12
CA TYR A 145 6.88 -3.80 -3.45
C TYR A 145 6.93 -2.26 -3.43
N HIS A 146 7.72 -1.72 -4.35
CA HIS A 146 7.97 -0.29 -4.44
C HIS A 146 7.60 0.30 -5.81
N GLY A 147 6.53 -0.23 -6.43
CA GLY A 147 6.14 0.12 -7.79
C GLY A 147 6.86 -0.74 -8.85
N HIS A 148 6.56 -0.45 -10.12
CA HIS A 148 6.99 -1.27 -11.26
C HIS A 148 8.15 -0.64 -12.07
N GLY A 149 9.00 0.16 -11.41
CA GLY A 149 10.28 0.57 -12.00
C GLY A 149 11.24 -0.62 -12.10
N ASP A 150 11.97 -0.73 -13.22
CA ASP A 150 12.80 -1.90 -13.52
C ASP A 150 13.75 -2.32 -12.39
N SER A 151 14.41 -1.37 -11.72
CA SER A 151 15.31 -1.66 -10.61
C SER A 151 14.61 -2.20 -9.36
N LEU A 152 13.29 -2.09 -9.28
CA LEU A 152 12.48 -2.50 -8.12
C LEU A 152 11.72 -3.82 -8.34
N LEU A 153 11.69 -4.34 -9.57
CA LEU A 153 11.04 -5.60 -9.94
C LEU A 153 11.92 -6.84 -9.72
N VAL A 154 12.88 -6.75 -8.81
CA VAL A 154 13.74 -7.87 -8.38
C VAL A 154 13.22 -8.39 -7.05
N LYS A 155 12.83 -9.67 -6.96
CA LYS A 155 12.21 -10.31 -5.78
C LYS A 155 11.13 -9.45 -5.13
N ALA A 156 10.24 -8.88 -5.96
CA ALA A 156 9.15 -8.01 -5.52
C ALA A 156 8.02 -8.80 -4.83
N GLY A 157 7.23 -8.11 -4.00
CA GLY A 157 6.11 -8.68 -3.23
C GLY A 157 4.84 -8.95 -4.04
N SER A 158 3.66 -8.65 -3.49
CA SER A 158 2.31 -9.15 -3.80
C SER A 158 1.99 -9.44 -5.28
N GLY A 159 2.22 -8.49 -6.19
CA GLY A 159 1.91 -8.69 -7.61
C GLY A 159 2.74 -9.78 -8.25
N ALA A 160 4.06 -9.77 -8.06
CA ALA A 160 4.96 -10.78 -8.59
C ALA A 160 4.79 -12.13 -7.88
N ALA A 161 4.59 -12.14 -6.56
CA ALA A 161 4.35 -13.34 -5.77
C ALA A 161 3.05 -14.05 -6.20
N THR A 162 1.98 -13.29 -6.47
CA THR A 162 0.69 -13.84 -6.92
C THR A 162 0.82 -14.58 -8.25
N PHE A 163 1.75 -14.17 -9.13
CA PHE A 163 2.03 -14.83 -10.42
C PHE A 163 3.21 -15.83 -10.38
N GLY A 164 3.79 -16.08 -9.21
CA GLY A 164 4.84 -17.06 -9.02
C GLY A 164 6.20 -16.69 -9.64
N SER A 165 6.38 -15.44 -10.05
CA SER A 165 7.65 -14.94 -10.59
C SER A 165 8.10 -13.69 -9.85
N PRO A 166 9.17 -13.77 -9.03
CA PRO A 166 9.68 -12.61 -8.30
C PRO A 166 10.39 -11.59 -9.20
N ASP A 167 10.78 -11.97 -10.40
CA ASP A 167 11.45 -11.13 -11.40
C ASP A 167 10.57 -10.97 -12.63
N SER A 168 10.35 -9.74 -13.08
CA SER A 168 9.56 -9.48 -14.27
C SER A 168 10.35 -9.78 -15.53
N ALA A 169 9.74 -10.49 -16.49
CA ALA A 169 10.25 -10.55 -17.84
C ALA A 169 10.35 -9.13 -18.43
N GLY A 170 11.44 -8.85 -19.16
CA GLY A 170 11.70 -7.53 -19.73
C GLY A 170 12.63 -6.64 -18.89
N VAL A 171 12.84 -6.92 -17.61
CA VAL A 171 13.88 -6.26 -16.81
C VAL A 171 15.24 -6.74 -17.29
N THR A 172 16.11 -5.80 -17.64
CA THR A 172 17.45 -6.14 -18.17
C THR A 172 18.39 -6.63 -17.06
N LYS A 173 19.30 -7.54 -17.39
CA LYS A 173 20.33 -8.00 -16.45
C LYS A 173 21.20 -6.84 -15.94
N GLY A 174 21.44 -5.83 -16.78
CA GLY A 174 22.20 -4.62 -16.43
C GLY A 174 21.51 -3.80 -15.35
N THR A 175 20.18 -3.68 -15.37
CA THR A 175 19.41 -2.99 -14.33
C THR A 175 19.33 -3.82 -13.04
N ALA A 176 19.07 -5.13 -13.18
CA ALA A 176 18.90 -6.02 -12.03
C ALA A 176 20.18 -6.19 -11.19
N LYS A 177 21.38 -6.12 -11.81
CA LYS A 177 22.66 -6.30 -11.11
C LYS A 177 22.95 -5.26 -10.03
N ASP A 178 22.40 -4.06 -10.18
CA ASP A 178 22.61 -2.95 -9.25
C ASP A 178 21.56 -2.92 -8.12
N THR A 179 20.69 -3.95 -8.04
CA THR A 179 19.70 -4.13 -6.98
C THR A 179 20.08 -5.27 -6.06
N VAL A 180 20.45 -4.93 -4.85
CA VAL A 180 20.75 -5.85 -3.76
C VAL A 180 19.45 -6.19 -3.03
N VAL A 181 19.20 -7.47 -2.76
CA VAL A 181 18.01 -7.91 -2.03
C VAL A 181 18.41 -8.74 -0.82
N VAL A 182 17.87 -8.37 0.34
CA VAL A 182 18.02 -9.10 1.61
C VAL A 182 16.65 -9.50 2.15
N PRO A 183 16.53 -10.52 3.03
CA PRO A 183 15.26 -10.85 3.66
C PRO A 183 14.77 -9.69 4.55
N TYR A 184 13.46 -9.47 4.57
CA TYR A 184 12.82 -8.53 5.51
C TYR A 184 12.92 -9.08 6.93
N ASN A 185 13.18 -8.21 7.92
CA ASN A 185 13.39 -8.58 9.33
C ASN A 185 14.64 -9.42 9.64
N ASP A 186 15.52 -9.66 8.67
CA ASP A 186 16.81 -10.32 8.90
C ASP A 186 17.91 -9.28 9.15
N ILE A 187 18.05 -8.91 10.43
CA ILE A 187 19.01 -7.89 10.88
C ILE A 187 20.43 -8.30 10.55
N ASP A 188 20.79 -9.57 10.77
CA ASP A 188 22.17 -10.06 10.57
C ASP A 188 22.55 -10.06 9.10
N ALA A 189 21.65 -10.52 8.22
CA ALA A 189 21.87 -10.47 6.77
C ALA A 189 22.01 -9.04 6.26
N PHE A 190 21.21 -8.09 6.80
CA PHE A 190 21.31 -6.68 6.45
C PHE A 190 22.66 -6.08 6.90
N VAL A 191 23.03 -6.25 8.17
CA VAL A 191 24.30 -5.72 8.71
C VAL A 191 25.48 -6.28 7.91
N LYS A 192 25.52 -7.59 7.71
CA LYS A 192 26.57 -8.21 6.89
C LYS A 192 26.66 -7.61 5.49
N LYS A 193 25.52 -7.39 4.84
CA LYS A 193 25.50 -6.80 3.50
C LYS A 193 25.99 -5.34 3.50
N MET A 194 25.66 -4.56 4.53
CA MET A 194 26.16 -3.21 4.68
C MET A 194 27.67 -3.18 4.99
N ASP A 195 28.17 -4.09 5.80
CA ASP A 195 29.63 -4.20 6.06
C ASP A 195 30.39 -4.59 4.79
N ASP A 196 29.82 -5.46 3.93
CA ASP A 196 30.47 -5.92 2.70
C ASP A 196 30.43 -4.87 1.56
N GLU A 197 29.31 -4.14 1.38
CA GLU A 197 29.04 -3.33 0.18
C GLU A 197 28.42 -1.95 0.49
N GLY A 198 28.25 -1.57 1.76
CA GLY A 198 27.52 -0.35 2.16
C GLY A 198 28.02 0.93 1.50
N ASP A 199 29.34 1.04 1.27
CA ASP A 199 29.95 2.20 0.63
C ASP A 199 29.67 2.30 -0.89
N GLU A 200 29.11 1.24 -1.49
CA GLU A 200 28.68 1.23 -2.90
C GLU A 200 27.16 1.44 -3.04
N ILE A 201 26.41 1.36 -1.93
CA ILE A 201 24.95 1.44 -1.92
C ILE A 201 24.53 2.91 -1.82
N ALA A 202 23.79 3.40 -2.83
CA ALA A 202 23.22 4.74 -2.86
C ALA A 202 22.05 4.88 -1.88
N ALA A 203 21.19 3.88 -1.84
CA ALA A 203 19.99 3.92 -1.02
C ALA A 203 19.59 2.53 -0.50
N VAL A 204 19.03 2.52 0.71
CA VAL A 204 18.21 1.42 1.26
C VAL A 204 16.77 1.87 1.22
N ILE A 205 15.89 1.14 0.50
CA ILE A 205 14.45 1.40 0.46
C ILE A 205 13.70 0.28 1.16
N VAL A 206 12.76 0.66 2.03
CA VAL A 206 11.98 -0.27 2.84
C VAL A 206 10.55 0.20 2.99
N GLU A 207 9.58 -0.71 2.96
CA GLU A 207 8.26 -0.49 3.55
C GLU A 207 8.40 -0.66 5.07
N PRO A 208 8.32 0.41 5.88
CA PRO A 208 8.54 0.27 7.34
C PRO A 208 7.46 -0.57 8.03
N VAL A 209 6.29 -0.67 7.41
CA VAL A 209 5.30 -1.72 7.63
C VAL A 209 5.01 -2.32 6.25
N ALA A 210 5.45 -3.54 6.02
CA ALA A 210 5.28 -4.17 4.73
C ALA A 210 3.80 -4.50 4.48
N GLY A 211 3.29 -4.11 3.32
CA GLY A 211 1.89 -4.29 2.95
C GLY A 211 1.67 -5.14 1.69
N ASN A 212 2.75 -5.66 1.10
CA ASN A 212 2.72 -6.40 -0.16
C ASN A 212 3.17 -7.87 -0.02
N MET A 213 3.26 -8.35 1.21
CA MET A 213 3.41 -9.76 1.59
C MET A 213 2.47 -10.10 2.77
N GLY A 214 1.26 -9.51 2.76
CA GLY A 214 0.41 -9.30 3.91
C GLY A 214 0.89 -8.10 4.73
N CYS A 215 0.23 -7.81 5.85
CA CYS A 215 0.66 -6.77 6.78
C CYS A 215 1.75 -7.32 7.70
N VAL A 216 3.02 -7.27 7.29
CA VAL A 216 4.16 -7.77 8.09
C VAL A 216 4.82 -6.61 8.81
N LEU A 217 4.91 -6.71 10.15
CA LEU A 217 5.47 -5.68 11.01
C LEU A 217 7.00 -5.81 11.10
N PRO A 218 7.73 -4.71 11.29
CA PRO A 218 9.15 -4.78 11.61
C PRO A 218 9.33 -5.40 13.00
N VAL A 219 10.32 -6.29 13.13
CA VAL A 219 10.73 -6.79 14.45
C VAL A 219 11.51 -5.72 15.21
N ASP A 220 11.55 -5.85 16.53
CA ASP A 220 12.28 -4.92 17.39
C ASP A 220 13.74 -4.78 16.96
N GLY A 221 14.23 -3.56 16.85
CA GLY A 221 15.60 -3.24 16.44
C GLY A 221 15.85 -3.25 14.93
N PHE A 222 14.89 -3.69 14.08
CA PHE A 222 15.09 -3.74 12.64
C PHE A 222 15.25 -2.34 12.03
N LEU A 223 14.27 -1.47 12.22
CA LEU A 223 14.30 -0.11 11.65
C LEU A 223 15.42 0.75 12.25
N GLU A 224 15.70 0.61 13.54
CA GLU A 224 16.82 1.25 14.23
C GLU A 224 18.17 0.84 13.61
N THR A 225 18.29 -0.44 13.29
CA THR A 225 19.50 -0.96 12.63
C THR A 225 19.62 -0.43 11.21
N LEU A 226 18.51 -0.36 10.44
CA LEU A 226 18.54 0.27 9.12
C LEU A 226 19.03 1.71 9.20
N ARG A 227 18.54 2.50 10.15
CA ARG A 227 18.97 3.89 10.33
C ARG A 227 20.45 3.98 10.69
N ARG A 228 20.90 3.22 11.66
CA ARG A 228 22.28 3.22 12.14
C ARG A 228 23.29 2.85 11.04
N GLU A 229 23.04 1.73 10.33
CA GLU A 229 23.98 1.28 9.30
C GLU A 229 23.97 2.18 8.06
N THR A 230 22.81 2.70 7.66
CA THR A 230 22.77 3.65 6.53
C THR A 230 23.48 4.96 6.87
N GLU A 231 23.37 5.45 8.10
CA GLU A 231 24.10 6.64 8.56
C GLU A 231 25.62 6.41 8.60
N LYS A 232 26.07 5.25 9.10
CA LYS A 232 27.47 4.85 9.15
C LYS A 232 28.14 4.88 7.77
N HIS A 233 27.43 4.44 6.72
CA HIS A 233 27.94 4.34 5.37
C HIS A 233 27.59 5.54 4.46
N GLY A 234 26.87 6.54 4.97
CA GLY A 234 26.38 7.68 4.17
C GLY A 234 25.42 7.24 3.06
N THR A 235 24.70 6.15 3.28
CA THR A 235 23.66 5.60 2.39
C THR A 235 22.33 6.29 2.70
N VAL A 236 21.55 6.65 1.69
CA VAL A 236 20.25 7.29 1.88
C VAL A 236 19.21 6.24 2.34
N LEU A 237 18.60 6.44 3.51
CA LEU A 237 17.47 5.63 3.97
C LEU A 237 16.16 6.21 3.42
N ILE A 238 15.42 5.39 2.66
CA ILE A 238 14.12 5.77 2.07
C ILE A 238 13.03 4.92 2.71
N PHE A 239 12.08 5.57 3.39
CA PHE A 239 10.84 4.90 3.79
C PHE A 239 9.83 5.01 2.66
N ASP A 240 9.42 3.87 2.13
CA ASP A 240 8.25 3.77 1.27
C ASP A 240 6.99 3.71 2.13
N GLU A 241 6.41 4.86 2.34
CA GLU A 241 5.14 5.04 3.06
C GLU A 241 3.96 5.25 2.10
N VAL A 242 4.06 4.78 0.87
CA VAL A 242 2.94 4.84 -0.09
C VAL A 242 1.71 4.13 0.44
N MET A 243 1.86 3.04 1.20
CA MET A 243 0.76 2.32 1.80
C MET A 243 0.51 2.71 3.25
N CYS A 244 1.53 2.76 4.08
CA CYS A 244 1.40 2.98 5.53
C CYS A 244 1.34 4.46 5.93
N GLY A 245 1.76 5.37 5.07
CA GLY A 245 1.70 6.81 5.30
C GLY A 245 0.27 7.32 5.52
N PHE A 246 0.07 8.14 6.54
CA PHE A 246 -1.25 8.62 7.00
C PHE A 246 -2.24 7.48 7.35
N ARG A 247 -1.78 6.25 7.41
CA ARG A 247 -2.63 5.10 7.70
C ARG A 247 -2.33 4.46 9.04
N THR A 248 -1.06 4.28 9.36
CA THR A 248 -0.65 3.73 10.67
C THR A 248 -0.91 4.72 11.79
N GLU A 249 -0.60 5.99 11.54
CA GLU A 249 -0.91 7.16 12.36
C GLU A 249 -0.71 8.45 11.52
N LEU A 250 -0.90 9.64 12.13
CA LEU A 250 -0.80 10.93 11.43
C LEU A 250 0.59 11.19 10.83
N HIS A 251 1.63 10.78 11.54
CA HIS A 251 3.04 10.95 11.12
C HIS A 251 3.60 9.69 10.43
N GLY A 252 2.72 8.77 10.01
CA GLY A 252 3.08 7.53 9.36
C GLY A 252 3.88 6.56 10.24
N ALA A 253 4.59 5.63 9.61
CA ALA A 253 5.39 4.67 10.32
C ALA A 253 6.62 5.31 10.99
N GLN A 254 7.17 6.39 10.42
CA GLN A 254 8.29 7.12 11.05
C GLN A 254 7.89 7.71 12.41
N GLY A 255 6.66 8.21 12.57
CA GLY A 255 6.15 8.66 13.86
C GLY A 255 5.94 7.49 14.82
N LYS A 256 5.29 6.44 14.34
CA LYS A 256 4.98 5.24 15.14
C LYS A 256 6.23 4.56 15.73
N TYR A 257 7.30 4.47 14.97
CA TYR A 257 8.54 3.79 15.38
C TYR A 257 9.64 4.74 15.83
N GLY A 258 9.44 6.06 15.71
CA GLY A 258 10.44 7.06 16.12
C GLY A 258 11.70 7.09 15.25
N ILE A 259 11.63 6.59 14.02
CA ILE A 259 12.77 6.53 13.09
C ILE A 259 12.56 7.53 11.95
N ILE A 260 13.47 8.46 11.80
CA ILE A 260 13.43 9.49 10.76
C ILE A 260 14.33 9.06 9.59
N PRO A 261 13.76 8.74 8.41
CA PRO A 261 14.52 8.42 7.21
C PRO A 261 15.11 9.69 6.58
N ASP A 262 15.97 9.55 5.58
CA ASP A 262 16.49 10.67 4.80
C ASP A 262 15.50 11.13 3.73
N MET A 263 14.69 10.20 3.22
CA MET A 263 13.59 10.46 2.26
C MET A 263 12.36 9.61 2.60
N THR A 264 11.21 10.11 2.19
CA THR A 264 9.92 9.41 2.32
C THR A 264 9.15 9.48 1.01
N CYS A 265 8.59 8.35 0.57
CA CYS A 265 7.64 8.26 -0.53
C CYS A 265 6.22 8.14 0.02
N LEU A 266 5.29 8.91 -0.52
CA LEU A 266 3.88 8.93 -0.15
C LEU A 266 2.99 8.71 -1.37
N GLY A 267 1.80 8.16 -1.17
CA GLY A 267 0.83 7.93 -2.24
C GLY A 267 -0.55 7.61 -1.64
N LYS A 268 -1.40 6.96 -2.42
CA LYS A 268 -2.71 6.48 -1.96
C LYS A 268 -3.54 7.56 -1.24
N ILE A 269 -3.49 7.63 0.10
CA ILE A 269 -4.27 8.58 0.91
C ILE A 269 -3.99 10.05 0.54
N ILE A 270 -2.74 10.39 0.18
CA ILE A 270 -2.35 11.75 -0.21
C ILE A 270 -3.11 12.27 -1.44
N GLY A 271 -3.66 11.38 -2.25
CA GLY A 271 -4.47 11.71 -3.42
C GLY A 271 -5.98 11.73 -3.16
N GLY A 272 -6.44 11.39 -1.95
CA GLY A 272 -7.88 11.36 -1.62
C GLY A 272 -8.72 10.47 -2.55
N GLY A 273 -8.09 9.45 -3.19
CA GLY A 273 -8.71 8.57 -4.18
C GLY A 273 -8.41 8.90 -5.63
N LEU A 274 -7.77 10.04 -5.91
CA LEU A 274 -7.29 10.42 -7.23
C LEU A 274 -5.79 10.13 -7.40
N PRO A 275 -5.29 10.07 -8.64
CA PRO A 275 -3.88 9.79 -8.93
C PRO A 275 -2.96 10.91 -8.43
N ALA A 276 -2.41 10.76 -7.22
CA ALA A 276 -1.38 11.60 -6.66
C ALA A 276 -0.47 10.80 -5.74
N ALA A 277 0.79 11.15 -5.77
CA ALA A 277 1.84 10.66 -4.88
C ALA A 277 2.88 11.76 -4.70
N ALA A 278 3.86 11.52 -3.84
CA ALA A 278 4.94 12.45 -3.59
C ALA A 278 6.19 11.72 -3.12
N TYR A 279 7.33 12.34 -3.31
CA TYR A 279 8.56 12.01 -2.61
C TYR A 279 9.17 13.28 -2.06
N GLY A 280 9.77 13.16 -0.89
CA GLY A 280 10.41 14.28 -0.23
C GLY A 280 11.49 13.80 0.73
N GLY A 281 12.21 14.71 1.31
CA GLY A 281 13.30 14.37 2.22
C GLY A 281 14.12 15.57 2.64
N LYS A 282 15.34 15.30 3.11
CA LYS A 282 16.33 16.31 3.50
C LYS A 282 16.56 17.28 2.33
N ARG A 283 16.68 18.55 2.67
CA ARG A 283 16.83 19.65 1.71
C ARG A 283 17.99 19.43 0.73
N ASP A 284 19.13 18.96 1.23
CA ASP A 284 20.33 18.75 0.42
C ASP A 284 20.10 17.67 -0.65
N ILE A 285 19.39 16.61 -0.33
CA ILE A 285 19.02 15.57 -1.29
C ILE A 285 18.02 16.13 -2.31
N MET A 286 16.99 16.82 -1.84
CA MET A 286 15.95 17.38 -2.71
C MET A 286 16.45 18.51 -3.61
N ASN A 287 17.48 19.24 -3.20
CA ASN A 287 18.14 20.28 -4.03
C ASN A 287 18.93 19.68 -5.21
N CYS A 288 19.19 18.36 -5.24
CA CYS A 288 19.77 17.73 -6.42
C CYS A 288 18.78 17.62 -7.60
N ILE A 289 17.48 17.86 -7.36
CA ILE A 289 16.44 17.70 -8.37
C ILE A 289 16.26 18.98 -9.18
N ALA A 290 16.16 18.82 -10.50
CA ALA A 290 15.92 19.93 -11.41
C ALA A 290 14.62 20.70 -11.06
N PRO A 291 14.58 22.05 -11.15
CA PRO A 291 15.61 22.93 -11.73
C PRO A 291 16.75 23.33 -10.77
N ASP A 292 16.67 23.02 -9.45
CA ASP A 292 17.70 23.38 -8.48
C ASP A 292 19.00 22.62 -8.71
N GLY A 293 18.93 21.35 -9.15
CA GLY A 293 20.05 20.45 -9.41
C GLY A 293 19.96 19.74 -10.76
N PHE A 294 20.72 18.66 -10.94
CA PHE A 294 20.87 17.95 -12.22
C PHE A 294 20.06 16.65 -12.32
N VAL A 295 19.39 16.22 -11.27
CA VAL A 295 18.55 15.02 -11.28
C VAL A 295 17.21 15.35 -11.93
N TYR A 296 16.97 14.81 -13.14
CA TYR A 296 15.76 15.13 -13.89
C TYR A 296 14.54 14.30 -13.42
N GLN A 297 13.43 14.99 -13.22
CA GLN A 297 12.11 14.43 -13.01
C GLN A 297 11.07 15.42 -13.54
N ALA A 298 10.06 14.93 -14.26
CA ALA A 298 8.93 15.72 -14.76
C ALA A 298 7.66 14.86 -14.83
N GLY A 299 6.51 15.51 -14.77
CA GLY A 299 5.20 14.87 -14.91
C GLY A 299 4.15 15.90 -15.32
N THR A 300 3.54 15.71 -16.49
CA THR A 300 2.55 16.65 -17.04
C THR A 300 1.37 16.90 -16.11
N LEU A 301 0.89 15.85 -15.41
CA LEU A 301 -0.27 15.91 -14.52
C LEU A 301 0.11 15.91 -13.03
N SER A 302 1.41 15.96 -12.71
CA SER A 302 1.87 16.08 -11.33
C SER A 302 1.38 17.39 -10.72
N GLY A 303 0.70 17.31 -9.57
CA GLY A 303 0.13 18.50 -8.95
C GLY A 303 -1.17 18.99 -9.62
N ASN A 304 -1.88 18.14 -10.38
CA ASN A 304 -3.15 18.53 -10.98
C ASN A 304 -4.18 18.98 -9.92
N PRO A 305 -5.02 19.99 -10.23
CA PRO A 305 -5.87 20.61 -9.22
C PRO A 305 -6.86 19.66 -8.57
N LEU A 306 -7.38 18.68 -9.27
CA LEU A 306 -8.39 17.76 -8.73
C LEU A 306 -7.78 16.82 -7.69
N ALA A 307 -6.64 16.20 -8.00
CA ALA A 307 -5.97 15.28 -7.09
C ALA A 307 -5.37 16.00 -5.88
N VAL A 308 -4.84 17.22 -6.07
CA VAL A 308 -4.34 18.05 -4.97
C VAL A 308 -5.47 18.49 -4.06
N THR A 309 -6.63 18.93 -4.61
CA THR A 309 -7.81 19.28 -3.82
C THR A 309 -8.33 18.10 -3.03
N ALA A 310 -8.49 16.94 -3.65
CA ALA A 310 -8.96 15.73 -2.97
C ALA A 310 -8.01 15.31 -1.83
N GLY A 311 -6.71 15.38 -2.08
CA GLY A 311 -5.69 15.07 -1.09
C GLY A 311 -5.69 16.07 0.07
N LEU A 312 -5.70 17.36 -0.23
CA LEU A 312 -5.72 18.42 0.78
C LEU A 312 -6.94 18.30 1.70
N GLU A 313 -8.13 18.12 1.12
CA GLU A 313 -9.37 17.96 1.87
C GLU A 313 -9.33 16.69 2.75
N THR A 314 -8.86 15.57 2.19
CA THR A 314 -8.72 14.32 2.95
C THR A 314 -7.77 14.50 4.14
N LEU A 315 -6.60 15.09 3.96
CA LEU A 315 -5.61 15.26 5.03
C LEU A 315 -6.09 16.29 6.08
N GLN A 316 -6.80 17.33 5.68
CA GLN A 316 -7.41 18.27 6.62
C GLN A 316 -8.47 17.60 7.50
N MET A 317 -9.29 16.72 6.91
CA MET A 317 -10.29 15.96 7.67
C MET A 317 -9.63 15.00 8.66
N ILE A 318 -8.63 14.25 8.23
CA ILE A 318 -7.86 13.35 9.11
C ILE A 318 -7.32 14.11 10.32
N ARG A 319 -6.82 15.33 10.12
CA ARG A 319 -6.28 16.18 11.18
C ARG A 319 -7.35 16.71 12.14
N THR A 320 -8.56 17.00 11.65
CA THR A 320 -9.58 17.72 12.40
C THR A 320 -10.60 16.81 13.07
N ILE A 321 -10.78 15.57 12.60
CA ILE A 321 -11.68 14.61 13.25
C ILE A 321 -11.06 14.15 14.58
N PRO A 322 -11.76 14.35 15.72
CA PRO A 322 -11.24 13.91 17.01
C PRO A 322 -11.03 12.40 17.05
N ASP A 323 -9.94 11.97 17.70
CA ASP A 323 -9.60 10.55 17.92
C ASP A 323 -9.59 9.67 16.66
N PHE A 324 -9.37 10.28 15.47
CA PHE A 324 -9.48 9.60 14.18
C PHE A 324 -8.73 8.27 14.13
N TYR A 325 -7.45 8.27 14.48
CA TYR A 325 -6.61 7.06 14.42
C TYR A 325 -6.96 6.05 15.52
N LYS A 326 -7.33 6.53 16.71
CA LYS A 326 -7.79 5.67 17.80
C LYS A 326 -9.05 4.90 17.42
N ILE A 327 -10.02 5.59 16.81
CA ILE A 327 -11.26 4.97 16.32
C ILE A 327 -10.96 3.89 15.28
N LEU A 328 -10.09 4.18 14.31
CA LEU A 328 -9.69 3.21 13.28
C LEU A 328 -8.97 1.99 13.87
N GLU A 329 -8.07 2.21 14.82
CA GLU A 329 -7.33 1.14 15.48
C GLU A 329 -8.25 0.25 16.30
N GLU A 330 -9.18 0.83 17.07
CA GLU A 330 -10.16 0.08 17.88
C GLU A 330 -11.12 -0.73 17.00
N LYS A 331 -11.64 -0.16 15.91
CA LYS A 331 -12.45 -0.89 14.92
C LYS A 331 -11.69 -2.08 14.34
N THR A 332 -10.44 -1.87 13.94
CA THR A 332 -9.60 -2.94 13.38
C THR A 332 -9.34 -4.03 14.40
N LYS A 333 -8.97 -3.66 15.63
CA LYS A 333 -8.73 -4.61 16.73
C LYS A 333 -9.97 -5.44 17.05
N ARG A 334 -11.16 -4.81 17.08
CA ARG A 334 -12.43 -5.51 17.30
C ARG A 334 -12.70 -6.54 16.18
N LEU A 335 -12.53 -6.15 14.92
CA LEU A 335 -12.72 -7.03 13.78
C LEU A 335 -11.79 -8.25 13.86
N LEU A 336 -10.50 -8.02 14.10
CA LEU A 336 -9.50 -9.08 14.20
C LEU A 336 -9.76 -10.01 15.41
N GLY A 337 -10.22 -9.47 16.54
CA GLY A 337 -10.65 -10.26 17.68
C GLY A 337 -11.77 -11.24 17.30
N GLY A 338 -12.80 -10.76 16.60
CA GLY A 338 -13.89 -11.60 16.11
C GLY A 338 -13.44 -12.65 15.08
N TRP A 339 -12.42 -12.37 14.27
CA TRP A 339 -11.86 -13.35 13.35
C TRP A 339 -11.04 -14.43 14.07
N LEU A 340 -10.29 -14.07 15.13
CA LEU A 340 -9.58 -15.02 15.98
C LEU A 340 -10.56 -15.96 16.70
N ASP A 341 -11.65 -15.42 17.25
CA ASP A 341 -12.70 -16.23 17.89
C ASP A 341 -13.33 -17.20 16.88
N ALA A 342 -13.66 -16.74 15.68
CA ALA A 342 -14.21 -17.56 14.61
C ALA A 342 -13.25 -18.69 14.18
N ALA A 343 -11.95 -18.39 14.10
CA ALA A 343 -10.92 -19.37 13.78
C ALA A 343 -10.76 -20.43 14.87
N ALA A 344 -10.77 -20.01 16.14
CA ALA A 344 -10.72 -20.91 17.29
C ALA A 344 -11.94 -21.83 17.33
N GLU A 345 -13.16 -21.32 17.12
CA GLU A 345 -14.41 -22.09 17.02
C GLU A 345 -14.36 -23.14 15.90
N ALA A 346 -13.70 -22.83 14.79
CA ALA A 346 -13.55 -23.73 13.64
C ALA A 346 -12.33 -24.67 13.72
N GLY A 347 -11.46 -24.50 14.72
CA GLY A 347 -10.23 -25.27 14.87
C GLY A 347 -9.18 -24.96 13.78
N VAL A 348 -9.15 -23.73 13.26
CA VAL A 348 -8.23 -23.27 12.23
C VAL A 348 -7.12 -22.42 12.84
N ALA A 349 -5.87 -22.78 12.60
CA ALA A 349 -4.74 -21.97 13.03
C ALA A 349 -4.58 -20.75 12.10
N VAL A 350 -4.55 -19.56 12.69
CA VAL A 350 -4.36 -18.30 11.99
C VAL A 350 -3.45 -17.36 12.78
N GLN A 351 -2.81 -16.44 12.07
CA GLN A 351 -2.13 -15.27 12.62
C GLN A 351 -2.84 -14.02 12.10
N VAL A 352 -2.93 -12.98 12.93
CA VAL A 352 -3.44 -11.67 12.51
C VAL A 352 -2.43 -10.60 12.86
N HIS A 353 -2.22 -9.68 11.92
CA HIS A 353 -1.36 -8.53 12.13
C HIS A 353 -2.13 -7.24 11.91
N GLN A 354 -1.75 -6.19 12.66
CA GLN A 354 -2.36 -4.87 12.59
C GLN A 354 -1.31 -3.77 12.75
N SER A 355 -1.40 -2.73 11.93
CA SER A 355 -0.70 -1.46 12.13
C SER A 355 -1.64 -0.30 11.81
N GLY A 356 -2.15 0.36 12.86
CA GLY A 356 -3.24 1.33 12.71
C GLY A 356 -4.47 0.70 12.07
N SER A 357 -4.86 1.20 10.89
CA SER A 357 -5.99 0.67 10.11
C SER A 357 -5.59 -0.27 8.97
N MET A 358 -4.32 -0.70 8.91
CA MET A 358 -3.83 -1.79 8.05
C MET A 358 -3.89 -3.10 8.81
N PHE A 359 -4.35 -4.16 8.17
CA PHE A 359 -4.41 -5.47 8.81
C PHE A 359 -4.44 -6.61 7.80
N CYS A 360 -4.14 -7.80 8.27
CA CYS A 360 -4.32 -9.03 7.49
C CYS A 360 -4.53 -10.24 8.40
N LEU A 361 -4.95 -11.35 7.77
CA LEU A 361 -5.07 -12.66 8.37
C LEU A 361 -4.26 -13.65 7.56
N PHE A 362 -3.40 -14.41 8.21
CA PHE A 362 -2.60 -15.48 7.64
C PHE A 362 -3.09 -16.84 8.13
N PHE A 363 -3.30 -17.78 7.22
CA PHE A 363 -3.57 -19.19 7.55
C PHE A 363 -2.25 -19.91 7.82
N ASN A 364 -1.72 -19.72 9.03
CA ASN A 364 -0.45 -20.29 9.46
C ASN A 364 -0.51 -20.55 10.99
N ASP A 365 0.14 -21.61 11.46
CA ASP A 365 0.30 -21.92 12.88
C ASP A 365 1.55 -21.28 13.50
N LYS A 366 2.43 -20.72 12.66
CA LYS A 366 3.68 -20.04 13.04
C LYS A 366 3.60 -18.54 12.81
N PRO A 367 4.39 -17.74 13.54
CA PRO A 367 4.53 -16.31 13.27
C PRO A 367 4.94 -16.05 11.82
N VAL A 368 4.39 -14.99 11.21
CA VAL A 368 4.73 -14.55 9.85
C VAL A 368 5.54 -13.27 9.97
N LEU A 369 6.84 -13.35 9.78
CA LEU A 369 7.77 -12.25 10.00
C LEU A 369 8.45 -11.75 8.74
N ASN A 370 8.37 -12.51 7.64
CA ASN A 370 9.05 -12.20 6.39
C ASN A 370 8.28 -12.80 5.19
N TYR A 371 8.86 -12.65 4.00
CA TYR A 371 8.26 -13.13 2.76
C TYR A 371 8.15 -14.66 2.68
N GLU A 372 9.15 -15.39 3.19
CA GLU A 372 9.15 -16.87 3.16
C GLU A 372 8.04 -17.41 4.07
N ASP A 373 7.86 -16.83 5.26
CA ASP A 373 6.76 -17.20 6.16
C ASP A 373 5.40 -16.91 5.53
N SER A 374 5.26 -15.78 4.83
CA SER A 374 4.04 -15.42 4.10
C SER A 374 3.75 -16.42 2.97
N CYS A 375 4.76 -16.85 2.23
CA CYS A 375 4.62 -17.88 1.18
C CYS A 375 4.28 -19.26 1.75
N ALA A 376 4.62 -19.54 2.99
CA ALA A 376 4.30 -20.80 3.67
C ALA A 376 2.85 -20.89 4.18
N CYS A 377 2.06 -19.82 4.05
CA CYS A 377 0.66 -19.81 4.46
C CYS A 377 -0.21 -20.71 3.56
N ASP A 378 -1.28 -21.27 4.16
CA ASP A 378 -2.19 -22.18 3.46
C ASP A 378 -3.11 -21.43 2.48
N GLY A 379 -2.71 -21.43 1.22
CA GLY A 379 -3.46 -20.78 0.13
C GLY A 379 -4.81 -21.43 -0.17
N LYS A 380 -5.02 -22.72 0.14
CA LYS A 380 -6.33 -23.38 -0.07
C LYS A 380 -7.34 -22.93 0.98
N LYS A 381 -6.93 -22.85 2.25
CA LYS A 381 -7.75 -22.28 3.31
C LYS A 381 -8.08 -20.82 3.05
N PHE A 382 -7.10 -20.03 2.62
CA PHE A 382 -7.34 -18.65 2.24
C PHE A 382 -8.39 -18.54 1.13
N LYS A 383 -8.27 -19.32 0.06
CA LYS A 383 -9.23 -19.31 -1.05
C LYS A 383 -10.64 -19.67 -0.60
N ALA A 384 -10.81 -20.74 0.20
CA ALA A 384 -12.11 -21.14 0.69
C ALA A 384 -12.75 -20.06 1.60
N TRP A 385 -11.94 -19.46 2.48
CA TRP A 385 -12.36 -18.35 3.32
C TRP A 385 -12.76 -17.13 2.50
N PHE A 386 -11.91 -16.70 1.55
CA PHE A 386 -12.18 -15.58 0.66
C PHE A 386 -13.50 -15.73 -0.12
N LEU A 387 -13.71 -16.88 -0.76
CA LEU A 387 -14.93 -17.14 -1.54
C LEU A 387 -16.17 -17.11 -0.65
N SER A 388 -16.12 -17.72 0.54
CA SER A 388 -17.22 -17.70 1.48
C SER A 388 -17.54 -16.30 2.02
N MET A 389 -16.51 -15.47 2.27
CA MET A 389 -16.68 -14.06 2.65
C MET A 389 -17.33 -13.27 1.52
N LEU A 390 -16.84 -13.41 0.28
CA LEU A 390 -17.37 -12.73 -0.90
C LEU A 390 -18.83 -13.09 -1.15
N GLU A 391 -19.18 -14.38 -1.12
CA GLU A 391 -20.56 -14.85 -1.31
C GLU A 391 -21.54 -14.26 -0.30
N GLN A 392 -21.06 -13.88 0.88
CA GLN A 392 -21.88 -13.31 1.94
C GLN A 392 -21.79 -11.77 2.02
N GLY A 393 -21.25 -11.13 0.98
CA GLY A 393 -21.22 -9.67 0.85
C GLY A 393 -20.06 -8.99 1.59
N ILE A 394 -18.95 -9.68 1.81
CA ILE A 394 -17.72 -9.09 2.36
C ILE A 394 -16.63 -9.08 1.28
N TYR A 395 -16.19 -7.90 0.89
CA TYR A 395 -15.19 -7.72 -0.18
C TYR A 395 -13.80 -7.60 0.41
N LEU A 396 -12.96 -8.61 0.14
CA LEU A 396 -11.59 -8.70 0.59
C LEU A 396 -10.65 -8.73 -0.61
N ALA A 397 -9.34 -8.60 -0.38
CA ALA A 397 -8.35 -8.76 -1.43
C ALA A 397 -8.27 -10.23 -1.88
N PRO A 398 -8.24 -10.51 -3.22
CA PRO A 398 -8.22 -11.88 -3.75
C PRO A 398 -6.82 -12.49 -3.76
N SER A 399 -6.00 -12.20 -2.76
CA SER A 399 -4.64 -12.72 -2.60
C SER A 399 -4.23 -12.70 -1.13
N PRO A 400 -3.60 -13.78 -0.61
CA PRO A 400 -3.11 -13.82 0.77
C PRO A 400 -1.93 -12.86 1.03
N PHE A 401 -1.33 -12.32 -0.03
CA PHE A 401 -0.22 -11.37 0.05
C PHE A 401 -0.66 -9.91 0.15
N GLU A 402 -1.96 -9.64 0.11
CA GLU A 402 -2.49 -8.29 0.15
C GLU A 402 -2.94 -7.90 1.55
N THR A 403 -2.69 -6.65 1.90
CA THR A 403 -3.19 -6.02 3.13
C THR A 403 -4.64 -5.57 2.95
N LEU A 404 -5.39 -5.61 4.03
CA LEU A 404 -6.75 -5.08 4.15
C LEU A 404 -6.76 -3.75 4.91
N PHE A 405 -7.82 -2.98 4.72
CA PHE A 405 -7.90 -1.61 5.21
C PHE A 405 -9.24 -1.30 5.88
N MET A 406 -9.17 -0.84 7.13
CA MET A 406 -10.31 -0.24 7.81
C MET A 406 -10.47 1.21 7.36
N SER A 407 -11.69 1.64 7.04
CA SER A 407 -12.01 3.05 6.80
C SER A 407 -12.81 3.63 7.97
N TYR A 408 -12.80 4.95 8.07
CA TYR A 408 -13.59 5.67 9.06
C TYR A 408 -15.10 5.42 8.90
N ALA A 409 -15.55 5.16 7.67
CA ALA A 409 -16.96 4.92 7.32
C ALA A 409 -17.50 3.55 7.77
N HIS A 410 -16.64 2.55 8.09
CA HIS A 410 -17.14 1.28 8.61
C HIS A 410 -17.92 1.49 9.89
N SER A 411 -19.19 1.08 9.91
CA SER A 411 -20.07 1.16 11.08
C SER A 411 -19.87 -0.03 12.03
N GLU A 412 -20.43 0.07 13.22
CA GLU A 412 -20.49 -1.06 14.15
C GLU A 412 -21.28 -2.24 13.55
N ASP A 413 -22.36 -1.96 12.82
CA ASP A 413 -23.15 -2.98 12.13
C ASP A 413 -22.34 -3.69 11.04
N ASP A 414 -21.47 -2.96 10.31
CA ASP A 414 -20.56 -3.56 9.32
C ASP A 414 -19.59 -4.54 9.99
N LEU A 415 -19.02 -4.15 11.14
CA LEU A 415 -18.10 -5.00 11.89
C LEU A 415 -18.81 -6.25 12.41
N GLU A 416 -19.99 -6.11 13.03
CA GLU A 416 -20.77 -7.24 13.54
C GLU A 416 -21.17 -8.20 12.41
N ARG A 417 -21.63 -7.65 11.28
CA ARG A 417 -21.95 -8.43 10.09
C ARG A 417 -20.74 -9.20 9.60
N THR A 418 -19.57 -8.54 9.49
CA THR A 418 -18.33 -9.18 9.01
C THR A 418 -17.86 -10.28 9.96
N ILE A 419 -17.90 -10.05 11.28
CA ILE A 419 -17.55 -11.06 12.29
C ILE A 419 -18.50 -12.26 12.22
N SER A 420 -19.80 -12.01 12.07
CA SER A 420 -20.79 -13.09 11.93
C SER A 420 -20.52 -13.95 10.69
N VAL A 421 -20.22 -13.32 9.55
CA VAL A 421 -19.88 -14.01 8.30
C VAL A 421 -18.58 -14.80 8.43
N ALA A 422 -17.60 -14.26 9.14
CA ALA A 422 -16.31 -14.91 9.35
C ALA A 422 -16.43 -16.30 10.02
N ARG A 423 -17.42 -16.50 10.90
CA ARG A 423 -17.68 -17.83 11.51
C ARG A 423 -18.01 -18.89 10.47
N THR A 424 -18.83 -18.54 9.46
CA THR A 424 -19.16 -19.46 8.37
C THR A 424 -17.96 -19.65 7.45
N ALA A 425 -17.24 -18.59 7.15
CA ALA A 425 -16.09 -18.63 6.26
C ALA A 425 -14.91 -19.43 6.87
N MET A 426 -14.69 -19.36 8.18
CA MET A 426 -13.68 -20.17 8.87
C MET A 426 -14.02 -21.67 8.86
N LYS A 427 -15.29 -22.05 8.92
CA LYS A 427 -15.71 -23.45 8.73
C LYS A 427 -15.40 -23.94 7.31
N ALA A 428 -15.66 -23.11 6.30
CA ALA A 428 -15.28 -23.44 4.92
C ALA A 428 -13.77 -23.61 4.78
N ALA A 429 -12.97 -22.75 5.44
CA ALA A 429 -11.53 -22.88 5.47
C ALA A 429 -11.05 -24.17 6.19
N ALA A 430 -11.71 -24.59 7.26
CA ALA A 430 -11.41 -25.84 7.99
C ALA A 430 -11.65 -27.09 7.12
N GLU A 431 -12.62 -27.05 6.23
CA GLU A 431 -12.99 -28.14 5.31
C GLU A 431 -12.13 -28.18 4.03
N ALA A 432 -11.36 -27.12 3.72
CA ALA A 432 -10.51 -27.04 2.53
C ALA A 432 -9.36 -28.05 2.61
N LYS A 433 -9.20 -28.87 1.54
CA LYS A 433 -8.20 -29.95 1.44
C LYS A 433 -7.12 -29.63 0.42
#